data_8165d84dc6d313363d0c6a81e303decc
#
_entry.id   8165d84dc6d313363d0c6a81e303decc
#
_cell.length_a   1.000
_cell.length_b   1.000
_cell.length_c   1.000
_cell.angle_alpha   90.00
_cell.angle_beta   90.00
_cell.angle_gamma   90.00
#
_symmetry.space_group_name_H-M   'P 1'
#
loop_
_entity.id
_entity.type
_entity.pdbx_description
1 polymer ?
#
loop_
_entity_poly.entity_id
_entity_poly.type
_entity_poly.pdbx_seq_one_letter_code
_entity_poly.pdbx_strand_id
1 'polypeptide(L)'
;MKKVTAMLFTMAVGLNVVSMAAKAKAAEEQETDVLLIGGGIMSATLGTYLQELEPQWSMTMVERLDGVAQESSNGWNNAGTGHSALMELNYTPKKADGSISIEKAVEINEAFQISRQFWAYQVNNGVMHEPRSFITT
;
A
#
# COMPACT_ATOMS: atom_id res chain seq x y z
N MET A 1 -1.89 24.47 5.08
CA MET A 1 -1.66 23.30 4.23
C MET A 1 -2.37 23.52 2.90
N LYS A 2 -1.74 23.15 1.76
CA LYS A 2 -2.41 23.26 0.47
C LYS A 2 -3.24 21.99 0.26
N LYS A 3 -4.56 22.13 0.16
CA LYS A 3 -5.44 21.02 -0.16
C LYS A 3 -5.22 20.53 -1.58
N VAL A 4 -5.25 19.21 -1.78
CA VAL A 4 -5.12 18.58 -3.10
C VAL A 4 -6.53 18.31 -3.61
N THR A 5 -6.85 18.85 -4.77
CA THR A 5 -8.14 18.63 -5.43
C THR A 5 -8.02 17.49 -6.42
N ALA A 6 -8.75 16.42 -6.18
CA ALA A 6 -8.77 15.24 -7.05
C ALA A 6 -9.97 15.28 -8.01
N MET A 7 -9.68 15.22 -9.32
CA MET A 7 -10.70 15.15 -10.37
C MET A 7 -10.84 13.70 -10.85
N LEU A 8 -11.97 13.07 -10.54
CA LEU A 8 -12.26 11.71 -11.02
C LEU A 8 -12.65 11.75 -12.50
N PHE A 9 -11.76 11.21 -13.37
CA PHE A 9 -12.06 10.97 -14.78
C PHE A 9 -12.49 9.51 -14.95
N THR A 10 -13.78 9.29 -15.22
CA THR A 10 -14.28 7.98 -15.63
C THR A 10 -14.17 7.85 -17.15
N MET A 11 -13.20 7.09 -17.66
CA MET A 11 -13.13 6.70 -19.06
C MET A 11 -13.99 5.45 -19.26
N ALA A 12 -15.14 5.62 -19.90
CA ALA A 12 -15.89 4.52 -20.51
C ALA A 12 -15.48 4.40 -21.98
N VAL A 13 -14.83 3.30 -22.35
CA VAL A 13 -14.62 2.92 -23.75
C VAL A 13 -15.68 1.88 -24.12
N GLY A 14 -16.69 2.31 -24.82
CA GLY A 14 -17.69 1.44 -25.42
C GLY A 14 -18.18 2.01 -26.73
N LEU A 15 -17.80 1.34 -27.83
CA LEU A 15 -18.26 1.64 -29.18
C LEU A 15 -19.71 1.14 -29.35
N ASN A 16 -20.68 2.05 -29.33
CA ASN A 16 -21.93 1.88 -30.06
C ASN A 16 -22.57 3.24 -30.32
N VAL A 17 -22.71 3.55 -31.62
CA VAL A 17 -23.31 4.78 -32.12
C VAL A 17 -24.80 4.73 -31.86
N VAL A 18 -25.27 5.29 -30.79
CA VAL A 18 -26.64 5.80 -30.64
C VAL A 18 -26.53 7.17 -30.01
N SER A 19 -26.89 8.17 -30.77
CA SER A 19 -26.99 9.57 -30.36
C SER A 19 -27.96 9.70 -29.18
N MET A 20 -27.39 9.76 -27.99
CA MET A 20 -28.02 10.35 -26.81
C MET A 20 -27.03 11.33 -26.24
N ALA A 21 -27.38 12.62 -26.29
CA ALA A 21 -26.68 13.66 -25.52
C ALA A 21 -26.82 13.35 -24.02
N ALA A 22 -25.96 12.48 -23.53
CA ALA A 22 -25.75 12.34 -22.10
C ALA A 22 -25.11 13.65 -21.66
N LYS A 23 -25.87 14.49 -20.94
CA LYS A 23 -25.31 15.57 -20.12
C LYS A 23 -24.22 14.93 -19.28
N ALA A 24 -22.96 15.25 -19.58
CA ALA A 24 -21.85 14.92 -18.69
C ALA A 24 -22.19 15.56 -17.35
N LYS A 25 -22.55 14.74 -16.36
CA LYS A 25 -22.68 15.18 -14.99
C LYS A 25 -21.29 15.70 -14.63
N ALA A 26 -21.19 17.00 -14.32
CA ALA A 26 -19.94 17.55 -13.85
C ALA A 26 -19.43 16.65 -12.72
N ALA A 27 -18.17 16.21 -12.83
CA ALA A 27 -17.57 15.43 -11.75
C ALA A 27 -17.61 16.31 -10.50
N GLU A 28 -18.22 15.80 -9.45
CA GLU A 28 -18.29 16.49 -8.18
C GLU A 28 -16.86 16.61 -7.64
N GLU A 29 -16.40 17.82 -7.42
CA GLU A 29 -15.07 18.08 -6.90
C GLU A 29 -15.04 17.69 -5.43
N GLN A 30 -14.23 16.68 -5.11
CA GLN A 30 -14.09 16.19 -3.75
C GLN A 30 -12.76 16.71 -3.17
N GLU A 31 -12.84 17.53 -2.13
CA GLU A 31 -11.66 17.94 -1.38
C GLU A 31 -11.25 16.84 -0.39
N THR A 32 -9.95 16.59 -0.31
CA THR A 32 -9.36 15.65 0.66
C THR A 32 -8.00 16.18 1.12
N ASP A 33 -7.64 15.93 2.36
CA ASP A 33 -6.32 16.30 2.90
C ASP A 33 -5.23 15.39 2.33
N VAL A 34 -5.56 14.11 2.09
CA VAL A 34 -4.65 13.10 1.53
C VAL A 34 -5.36 12.32 0.43
N LEU A 35 -4.71 12.22 -0.72
CA LEU A 35 -5.10 11.33 -1.80
C LEU A 35 -4.10 10.17 -1.91
N LEU A 36 -4.56 8.95 -1.68
CA LEU A 36 -3.80 7.72 -1.86
C LEU A 36 -4.13 7.13 -3.24
N ILE A 37 -3.13 6.93 -4.08
CA ILE A 37 -3.30 6.41 -5.44
C ILE A 37 -2.84 4.96 -5.48
N GLY A 38 -3.78 4.06 -5.79
CA GLY A 38 -3.61 2.61 -5.76
C GLY A 38 -3.99 2.01 -4.41
N GLY A 39 -4.75 0.91 -4.44
CA GLY A 39 -5.25 0.19 -3.27
C GLY A 39 -4.36 -0.98 -2.86
N GLY A 40 -3.05 -0.87 -2.99
CA GLY A 40 -2.08 -1.88 -2.56
C GLY A 40 -1.62 -1.70 -1.11
N ILE A 41 -0.74 -2.61 -0.67
CA ILE A 41 -0.22 -2.64 0.71
C ILE A 41 0.47 -1.33 1.12
N MET A 42 1.15 -0.64 0.20
CA MET A 42 1.84 0.60 0.49
C MET A 42 0.86 1.72 0.87
N SER A 43 -0.18 1.92 0.06
CA SER A 43 -1.22 2.91 0.36
C SER A 43 -2.01 2.55 1.62
N ALA A 44 -2.32 1.29 1.83
CA ALA A 44 -3.00 0.82 3.03
C ALA A 44 -2.17 1.09 4.29
N THR A 45 -0.89 0.76 4.27
CA THR A 45 0.03 0.99 5.39
C THR A 45 0.20 2.49 5.65
N LEU A 46 0.46 3.28 4.61
CA LEU A 46 0.63 4.74 4.75
C LEU A 46 -0.65 5.39 5.27
N GLY A 47 -1.81 5.01 4.72
CA GLY A 47 -3.10 5.54 5.18
C GLY A 47 -3.35 5.23 6.65
N THR A 48 -3.04 4.02 7.10
CA THR A 48 -3.18 3.62 8.51
C THR A 48 -2.25 4.45 9.40
N TYR A 49 -0.98 4.65 9.02
CA TYR A 49 -0.06 5.52 9.76
C TYR A 49 -0.55 6.97 9.84
N LEU A 50 -1.01 7.51 8.73
CA LEU A 50 -1.52 8.89 8.70
C LEU A 50 -2.79 9.04 9.53
N GLN A 51 -3.65 8.04 9.56
CA GLN A 51 -4.87 8.06 10.40
C GLN A 51 -4.52 8.09 11.90
N GLU A 52 -3.46 7.41 12.31
CA GLU A 52 -2.98 7.42 13.69
C GLU A 52 -2.31 8.75 14.07
N LEU A 53 -1.53 9.32 13.15
CA LEU A 53 -0.77 10.55 13.40
C LEU A 53 -1.63 11.81 13.29
N GLU A 54 -2.57 11.80 12.35
CA GLU A 54 -3.41 12.95 12.00
C GLU A 54 -4.88 12.51 11.85
N PRO A 55 -5.54 12.14 12.95
CA PRO A 55 -6.89 11.57 12.93
C PRO A 55 -7.95 12.54 12.39
N GLN A 56 -7.63 13.84 12.27
CA GLN A 56 -8.51 14.87 11.74
C GLN A 56 -8.46 14.98 10.20
N TRP A 57 -7.47 14.34 9.56
CA TRP A 57 -7.33 14.43 8.12
C TRP A 57 -8.36 13.55 7.41
N SER A 58 -8.98 14.11 6.38
CA SER A 58 -9.79 13.36 5.44
C SER A 58 -8.86 12.64 4.45
N MET A 59 -9.11 11.36 4.21
CA MET A 59 -8.32 10.56 3.29
C MET A 59 -9.21 9.90 2.25
N THR A 60 -8.79 9.99 1.00
CA THR A 60 -9.43 9.33 -0.14
C THR A 60 -8.43 8.38 -0.78
N MET A 61 -8.82 7.12 -0.95
CA MET A 61 -8.06 6.14 -1.72
C MET A 61 -8.76 5.90 -3.04
N VAL A 62 -8.01 5.98 -4.14
CA VAL A 62 -8.51 5.65 -5.48
C VAL A 62 -7.79 4.43 -6.02
N GLU A 63 -8.56 3.49 -6.57
CA GLU A 63 -8.05 2.27 -7.18
C GLU A 63 -8.57 2.18 -8.62
N ARG A 64 -7.71 1.76 -9.54
CA ARG A 64 -8.05 1.62 -10.97
C ARG A 64 -8.86 0.36 -11.24
N LEU A 65 -8.62 -0.69 -10.46
CA LEU A 65 -9.28 -1.98 -10.58
C LEU A 65 -10.57 -2.03 -9.76
N ASP A 66 -11.34 -3.08 -9.95
CA ASP A 66 -12.64 -3.27 -9.28
C ASP A 66 -12.53 -3.53 -7.76
N GLY A 67 -11.33 -3.71 -7.25
CA GLY A 67 -11.07 -3.94 -5.84
C GLY A 67 -9.61 -3.71 -5.47
N VAL A 68 -9.36 -3.58 -4.17
CA VAL A 68 -8.02 -3.38 -3.61
C VAL A 68 -7.18 -4.66 -3.70
N ALA A 69 -5.86 -4.53 -3.66
CA ALA A 69 -4.89 -5.63 -3.61
C ALA A 69 -4.97 -6.61 -4.80
N GLN A 70 -5.40 -6.17 -5.97
CA GLN A 70 -5.55 -7.05 -7.15
C GLN A 70 -4.30 -7.12 -8.05
N GLU A 71 -3.29 -6.30 -7.82
CA GLU A 71 -2.02 -6.37 -8.54
C GLU A 71 -0.89 -6.97 -7.67
N SER A 72 0.20 -6.26 -7.45
CA SER A 72 1.38 -6.77 -6.72
C SER A 72 1.09 -7.19 -5.28
N SER A 73 0.06 -6.65 -4.66
CA SER A 73 -0.39 -7.06 -3.32
C SER A 73 -1.34 -8.27 -3.33
N ASN A 74 -1.69 -8.81 -4.49
CA ASN A 74 -2.48 -10.03 -4.59
C ASN A 74 -1.62 -11.24 -4.20
N GLY A 75 -2.18 -12.16 -3.42
CA GLY A 75 -1.49 -13.36 -2.94
C GLY A 75 -0.94 -14.29 -4.04
N TRP A 76 -1.45 -14.18 -5.28
CA TRP A 76 -0.94 -14.93 -6.43
C TRP A 76 0.15 -14.18 -7.22
N ASN A 77 0.38 -12.90 -6.92
CA ASN A 77 1.31 -12.04 -7.64
C ASN A 77 2.58 -11.72 -6.85
N ASN A 78 2.71 -12.24 -5.64
CA ASN A 78 3.90 -12.06 -4.80
C ASN A 78 4.17 -13.32 -3.97
N ALA A 79 5.37 -13.42 -3.39
CA ALA A 79 5.77 -14.57 -2.58
C ALA A 79 5.10 -14.60 -1.20
N GLY A 80 4.48 -13.52 -0.75
CA GLY A 80 3.81 -13.42 0.54
C GLY A 80 4.73 -13.59 1.75
N THR A 81 6.03 -13.39 1.58
CA THR A 81 7.01 -13.61 2.65
C THR A 81 7.34 -12.34 3.40
N GLY A 82 7.28 -12.38 4.73
CA GLY A 82 7.92 -11.39 5.58
C GLY A 82 9.44 -11.54 5.49
N HIS A 83 10.15 -10.46 5.14
CA HIS A 83 11.56 -10.53 4.76
C HIS A 83 12.48 -10.06 5.88
N SER A 84 13.05 -11.02 6.62
CA SER A 84 13.98 -10.74 7.74
C SER A 84 15.47 -10.76 7.34
N ALA A 85 15.78 -10.93 6.06
CA ALA A 85 17.13 -11.02 5.47
C ALA A 85 17.99 -12.20 5.93
N LEU A 86 17.41 -13.21 6.60
CA LEU A 86 18.19 -14.30 7.20
C LEU A 86 18.74 -15.33 6.19
N MET A 87 18.10 -15.45 5.02
CA MET A 87 18.44 -16.47 4.00
C MET A 87 18.70 -15.82 2.62
N GLU A 88 19.02 -14.54 2.57
CA GLU A 88 19.12 -13.78 1.33
C GLU A 88 20.57 -13.37 1.05
N LEU A 89 21.24 -14.12 0.19
CA LEU A 89 22.66 -13.93 -0.15
C LEU A 89 22.95 -12.56 -0.81
N ASN A 90 21.96 -11.96 -1.47
CA ASN A 90 22.11 -10.64 -2.12
C ASN A 90 22.38 -9.51 -1.11
N TYR A 91 22.06 -9.71 0.17
CA TYR A 91 22.28 -8.72 1.21
C TYR A 91 23.62 -8.89 1.95
N THR A 92 24.35 -9.95 1.62
CA THR A 92 25.63 -10.28 2.26
C THR A 92 26.73 -10.55 1.22
N PRO A 93 27.03 -9.58 0.33
CA PRO A 93 28.04 -9.78 -0.69
C PRO A 93 29.45 -9.89 -0.11
N LYS A 94 30.30 -10.72 -0.71
CA LYS A 94 31.70 -10.83 -0.38
C LYS A 94 32.47 -9.61 -0.90
N LYS A 95 33.25 -8.96 -0.03
CA LYS A 95 34.12 -7.83 -0.36
C LYS A 95 35.42 -8.29 -0.99
N ALA A 96 36.20 -7.37 -1.59
CA ALA A 96 37.47 -7.66 -2.22
C ALA A 96 38.54 -8.20 -1.26
N ASP A 97 38.45 -7.83 0.02
CA ASP A 97 39.34 -8.31 1.10
C ASP A 97 38.97 -9.70 1.65
N GLY A 98 37.90 -10.28 1.10
CA GLY A 98 37.37 -11.59 1.52
C GLY A 98 36.37 -11.54 2.67
N SER A 99 36.16 -10.39 3.30
CA SER A 99 35.12 -10.20 4.32
C SER A 99 33.72 -10.20 3.69
N ILE A 100 32.70 -10.37 4.54
CA ILE A 100 31.30 -10.34 4.13
C ILE A 100 30.68 -9.02 4.60
N SER A 101 30.03 -8.30 3.69
CA SER A 101 29.21 -7.14 4.04
C SER A 101 27.90 -7.62 4.66
N ILE A 102 27.55 -7.07 5.82
CA ILE A 102 26.31 -7.42 6.53
C ILE A 102 25.37 -6.22 6.72
N GLU A 103 25.82 -5.06 6.34
CA GLU A 103 25.15 -3.80 6.62
C GLU A 103 23.72 -3.79 6.04
N LYS A 104 23.58 -4.26 4.80
CA LYS A 104 22.28 -4.34 4.13
C LYS A 104 21.33 -5.36 4.79
N ALA A 105 21.88 -6.50 5.21
CA ALA A 105 21.10 -7.52 5.91
C ALA A 105 20.58 -7.01 7.24
N VAL A 106 21.39 -6.27 7.99
CA VAL A 106 20.98 -5.64 9.27
C VAL A 106 19.87 -4.62 9.03
N GLU A 107 20.04 -3.71 8.07
CA GLU A 107 19.04 -2.70 7.72
C GLU A 107 17.66 -3.34 7.37
N ILE A 108 17.67 -4.38 6.55
CA ILE A 108 16.43 -5.08 6.16
C ILE A 108 15.81 -5.81 7.36
N ASN A 109 16.64 -6.42 8.22
CA ASN A 109 16.12 -7.06 9.43
C ASN A 109 15.47 -6.06 10.37
N GLU A 110 16.09 -4.91 10.61
CA GLU A 110 15.54 -3.84 11.46
C GLU A 110 14.20 -3.33 10.89
N ALA A 111 14.12 -3.06 9.60
CA ALA A 111 12.88 -2.66 8.93
C ALA A 111 11.78 -3.72 9.08
N PHE A 112 12.14 -5.01 8.99
CA PHE A 112 11.20 -6.10 9.21
C PHE A 112 10.68 -6.14 10.66
N GLN A 113 11.54 -5.93 11.66
CA GLN A 113 11.12 -5.88 13.06
C GLN A 113 10.18 -4.69 13.33
N ILE A 114 10.43 -3.53 12.70
CA ILE A 114 9.52 -2.37 12.77
C ILE A 114 8.15 -2.72 12.16
N SER A 115 8.13 -3.39 11.02
CA SER A 115 6.88 -3.85 10.40
C SER A 115 6.08 -4.79 11.31
N ARG A 116 6.77 -5.71 12.01
CA ARG A 116 6.13 -6.60 12.99
C ARG A 116 5.53 -5.85 14.16
N GLN A 117 6.23 -4.83 14.67
CA GLN A 117 5.72 -3.98 15.74
C GLN A 117 4.47 -3.22 15.30
N PHE A 118 4.47 -2.67 14.09
CA PHE A 118 3.31 -2.02 13.52
C PHE A 118 2.10 -2.97 13.44
N TRP A 119 2.27 -4.17 12.90
CA TRP A 119 1.17 -5.14 12.82
C TRP A 119 0.67 -5.58 14.21
N ALA A 120 1.58 -5.81 15.15
CA ALA A 120 1.20 -6.15 16.52
C ALA A 120 0.40 -5.01 17.19
N TYR A 121 0.79 -3.77 16.95
CA TYR A 121 0.07 -2.58 17.42
C TYR A 121 -1.35 -2.54 16.83
N GLN A 122 -1.50 -2.73 15.51
CA GLN A 122 -2.80 -2.71 14.85
C GLN A 122 -3.72 -3.85 15.33
N VAL A 123 -3.17 -5.03 15.60
CA VAL A 123 -3.92 -6.15 16.19
C VAL A 123 -4.37 -5.81 17.61
N ASN A 124 -3.48 -5.28 18.44
CA ASN A 124 -3.78 -4.94 19.84
C ASN A 124 -4.85 -3.84 19.95
N ASN A 125 -4.91 -2.93 18.98
CA ASN A 125 -5.93 -1.87 18.92
C ASN A 125 -7.21 -2.30 18.20
N GLY A 126 -7.31 -3.56 17.78
CA GLY A 126 -8.50 -4.10 17.13
C GLY A 126 -8.74 -3.58 15.71
N VAL A 127 -7.73 -2.98 15.07
CA VAL A 127 -7.80 -2.53 13.66
C VAL A 127 -7.60 -3.72 12.72
N MET A 128 -6.67 -4.61 13.06
CA MET A 128 -6.46 -5.87 12.34
C MET A 128 -6.99 -7.03 13.16
N HIS A 129 -7.90 -7.80 12.56
CA HIS A 129 -8.49 -8.98 13.19
C HIS A 129 -7.91 -10.25 12.59
N GLU A 130 -7.99 -11.36 13.34
CA GLU A 130 -7.60 -12.71 12.89
C GLU A 130 -6.21 -12.76 12.23
N PRO A 131 -5.12 -12.40 12.92
CA PRO A 131 -3.78 -12.33 12.32
C PRO A 131 -3.34 -13.66 11.70
N ARG A 132 -3.86 -14.80 12.16
CA ARG A 132 -3.59 -16.12 11.58
C ARG A 132 -4.20 -16.32 10.19
N SER A 133 -5.10 -15.45 9.75
CA SER A 133 -5.66 -15.51 8.40
C SER A 133 -4.69 -15.01 7.33
N PHE A 134 -3.67 -14.24 7.71
CA PHE A 134 -2.69 -13.66 6.79
C PHE A 134 -1.22 -13.86 7.20
N ILE A 135 -0.95 -14.33 8.43
CA ILE A 135 0.38 -14.71 8.89
C ILE A 135 0.38 -16.22 9.18
N THR A 136 1.14 -16.96 8.41
CA THR A 136 1.42 -18.38 8.63
C THR A 136 2.86 -18.55 9.16
N THR A 137 3.06 -19.43 10.12
CA THR A 137 4.37 -19.80 10.69
C THR A 137 4.72 -21.24 10.32
#